data_ca6e464a22be6ed6927a5f69f9b61034
#
_entry.id   ca6e464a22be6ed6927a5f69f9b61034
#
_cell.length_a   1.000
_cell.length_b   1.000
_cell.length_c   1.000
_cell.angle_alpha   90.00
_cell.angle_beta   90.00
_cell.angle_gamma   90.00
#
_symmetry.space_group_name_H-M   'P 1'
#
loop_
_entity.id
_entity.type
_entity.pdbx_description
1 polymer ?
#
loop_
_entity_poly.entity_id
_entity_poly.type
_entity_poly.pdbx_seq_one_letter_code
_entity_poly.pdbx_strand_id
1 'polypeptide(L)'
;MKKILYITSLTLALASTGCTEEDFDSKYQDPSKVTTVSISNLMVGVFQKSKDYDTHTYNRYFGFDSQFVGKYAQTFGYTYSSSMYTPGYIPYIDSQWDNLYSALTQYRKMEELYNAENETQKLQDEAFMLAAKVQLYDYFSATVDIFGDMPFSKACTLPLTNDVEKSYAPYDKAEDIYKTILDELKEIAPKFRTVTIPRNFTTQDFINNGDIDKWERYANSLRLRLAVRVSSQGELAETGKAAVKEILENPETYPLIDEQSNNIFIVNQKSGQLNFTAGQGLGDWVTNRQASGAVINRMLSNGNYNMDNKENPNTGVYVKGTDDPRILLYYNPISITNKYTGAKDEGRYLGTDLTVADEATEYYNSQATDAYGNTGFSQITQKGFFWENDKFDMLIMTSPEIHFLKAEAYLMGYGVTADENKAKEEFIKAVSQSISLYYYYDSISTGENSRQYDAPTEEEINSFAESRWSYTKYENKQDAIITQKWLHFAITASREAWSDLRRTGYPSGLVFPEVAGTIPNVPDRWKYPTTEMDYNPYYKDVQNEDTYYTKLFWAK
;
A
#
# COMPACT_ATOMS: atom_id res chain seq x y z
N MET A 1 33.52 55.45 -54.89
CA MET A 1 32.50 55.79 -53.86
C MET A 1 31.12 55.10 -54.09
N LYS A 2 30.59 55.04 -55.31
CA LYS A 2 29.27 54.40 -55.55
C LYS A 2 29.20 52.87 -55.24
N LYS A 3 30.28 52.10 -55.38
CA LYS A 3 30.32 50.67 -55.10
C LYS A 3 30.37 50.33 -53.59
N ILE A 4 30.90 51.26 -52.78
CA ILE A 4 30.94 51.07 -51.30
C ILE A 4 29.55 51.35 -50.68
N LEU A 5 28.78 52.28 -51.30
CA LEU A 5 27.41 52.57 -50.83
C LEU A 5 26.44 51.42 -51.04
N TYR A 6 26.61 50.58 -52.10
CA TYR A 6 25.78 49.41 -52.37
C TYR A 6 26.09 48.23 -51.44
N ILE A 7 27.34 48.11 -51.00
CA ILE A 7 27.74 47.04 -50.08
C ILE A 7 27.24 47.35 -48.68
N THR A 8 27.25 48.60 -48.24
CA THR A 8 26.74 49.04 -46.93
C THR A 8 25.19 48.97 -46.85
N SER A 9 24.47 49.26 -47.94
CA SER A 9 23.02 49.12 -47.97
C SER A 9 22.57 47.63 -48.05
N LEU A 10 23.35 46.72 -48.65
CA LEU A 10 23.04 45.29 -48.68
C LEU A 10 23.32 44.61 -47.34
N THR A 11 24.33 45.04 -46.58
CA THR A 11 24.61 44.55 -45.22
C THR A 11 23.61 45.06 -44.21
N LEU A 12 23.03 46.25 -44.35
CA LEU A 12 21.97 46.74 -43.47
C LEU A 12 20.62 46.06 -43.75
N ALA A 13 20.32 45.63 -44.97
CA ALA A 13 19.12 44.92 -45.34
C ALA A 13 19.13 43.45 -44.88
N LEU A 14 20.32 42.83 -44.69
CA LEU A 14 20.46 41.48 -44.14
C LEU A 14 20.41 41.43 -42.59
N ALA A 15 20.61 42.57 -41.93
CA ALA A 15 20.53 42.64 -40.47
C ALA A 15 19.10 42.88 -39.94
N SER A 16 18.11 43.12 -40.79
CA SER A 16 16.71 43.37 -40.38
C SER A 16 15.76 42.17 -40.58
N THR A 17 16.28 41.01 -41.00
CA THR A 17 15.51 39.77 -41.00
C THR A 17 15.91 38.88 -39.80
N GLY A 18 16.11 39.47 -38.65
CA GLY A 18 16.13 38.72 -37.40
C GLY A 18 14.73 38.19 -37.15
N CYS A 19 14.55 36.86 -37.02
CA CYS A 19 13.32 36.27 -36.55
C CYS A 19 12.92 36.97 -35.26
N THR A 20 11.68 37.42 -35.16
CA THR A 20 11.13 37.89 -33.89
C THR A 20 11.09 36.72 -32.92
N GLU A 21 11.11 36.97 -31.62
CA GLU A 21 11.04 35.94 -30.58
C GLU A 21 9.82 35.04 -30.77
N GLU A 22 8.70 35.61 -31.24
CA GLU A 22 7.47 34.89 -31.63
C GLU A 22 7.67 33.96 -32.85
N ASP A 23 8.47 34.34 -33.85
CA ASP A 23 8.77 33.51 -35.02
C ASP A 23 9.74 32.37 -34.66
N PHE A 24 10.62 32.57 -33.71
CA PHE A 24 11.53 31.54 -33.20
C PHE A 24 10.75 30.50 -32.39
N ASP A 25 9.93 30.93 -31.46
CA ASP A 25 9.12 30.06 -30.61
C ASP A 25 8.10 29.21 -31.40
N SER A 26 7.51 29.78 -32.47
CA SER A 26 6.57 29.06 -33.32
C SER A 26 7.22 28.01 -34.25
N LYS A 27 8.47 28.25 -34.69
CA LYS A 27 9.20 27.38 -35.64
C LYS A 27 10.13 26.35 -35.00
N TYR A 28 10.53 26.60 -33.76
CA TYR A 28 11.47 25.76 -33.02
C TYR A 28 10.87 25.21 -31.72
N GLN A 29 9.55 25.07 -31.69
CA GLN A 29 8.95 24.26 -30.61
C GLN A 29 9.55 22.88 -30.65
N ASP A 30 10.29 22.55 -29.59
CA ASP A 30 10.83 21.20 -29.42
C ASP A 30 9.65 20.22 -29.42
N PRO A 31 9.50 19.35 -30.42
CA PRO A 31 8.37 18.43 -30.49
C PRO A 31 8.36 17.42 -29.34
N SER A 32 9.44 17.35 -28.56
CA SER A 32 9.50 16.57 -27.31
C SER A 32 8.94 17.31 -26.09
N LYS A 33 8.73 18.63 -26.19
CA LYS A 33 8.13 19.43 -25.12
C LYS A 33 6.62 19.53 -25.33
N VAL A 34 5.88 19.08 -24.34
CA VAL A 34 4.43 19.28 -24.29
C VAL A 34 4.18 20.78 -24.09
N THR A 35 3.69 21.44 -25.12
CA THR A 35 3.40 22.88 -25.11
C THR A 35 2.04 23.22 -24.50
N THR A 36 1.15 22.23 -24.38
CA THR A 36 -0.16 22.37 -23.74
C THR A 36 -0.38 21.21 -22.77
N VAL A 37 -0.52 21.54 -21.50
CA VAL A 37 -0.83 20.57 -20.45
C VAL A 37 -2.36 20.49 -20.30
N SER A 38 -2.95 19.30 -20.36
CA SER A 38 -4.37 19.06 -20.11
C SER A 38 -4.59 18.47 -18.72
N ILE A 39 -5.78 18.69 -18.15
CA ILE A 39 -6.21 18.08 -16.88
C ILE A 39 -6.09 16.56 -16.94
N SER A 40 -6.49 15.95 -18.04
CA SER A 40 -6.40 14.50 -18.24
C SER A 40 -4.96 13.97 -18.19
N ASN A 41 -3.99 14.69 -18.79
CA ASN A 41 -2.58 14.31 -18.73
C ASN A 41 -1.98 14.49 -17.32
N LEU A 42 -2.43 15.51 -16.60
CA LEU A 42 -2.00 15.74 -15.21
C LEU A 42 -2.56 14.69 -14.26
N MET A 43 -3.79 14.18 -14.47
CA MET A 43 -4.30 13.03 -13.72
C MET A 43 -3.38 11.80 -13.90
N VAL A 44 -2.97 11.50 -15.14
CA VAL A 44 -1.98 10.45 -15.40
C VAL A 44 -0.68 10.75 -14.64
N GLY A 45 -0.27 12.02 -14.58
CA GLY A 45 0.87 12.48 -13.79
C GLY A 45 0.72 12.20 -12.29
N VAL A 46 -0.46 12.46 -11.70
CA VAL A 46 -0.76 12.08 -10.31
C VAL A 46 -0.59 10.58 -10.11
N PHE A 47 -1.20 9.74 -10.93
CA PHE A 47 -1.13 8.29 -10.82
C PHE A 47 0.30 7.76 -11.02
N GLN A 48 1.07 8.33 -11.94
CA GLN A 48 2.48 7.97 -12.15
C GLN A 48 3.37 8.30 -10.94
N LYS A 49 3.09 9.43 -10.28
CA LYS A 49 3.81 9.81 -9.07
C LYS A 49 3.41 8.98 -7.85
N SER A 50 2.19 8.43 -7.86
CA SER A 50 1.73 7.46 -6.84
C SER A 50 2.24 6.04 -7.09
N LYS A 51 2.99 5.79 -8.17
CA LYS A 51 3.42 4.44 -8.57
C LYS A 51 4.08 3.64 -7.44
N ASP A 52 5.00 4.25 -6.69
CA ASP A 52 5.69 3.56 -5.59
C ASP A 52 4.79 3.35 -4.36
N TYR A 53 3.64 4.01 -4.32
CA TYR A 53 2.58 3.74 -3.36
C TYR A 53 1.70 2.57 -3.79
N ASP A 54 1.24 2.55 -5.04
CA ASP A 54 0.20 1.65 -5.54
C ASP A 54 0.75 0.31 -6.02
N THR A 55 1.97 0.29 -6.55
CA THR A 55 2.49 -0.87 -7.27
C THR A 55 3.68 -1.51 -6.58
N HIS A 56 3.91 -2.78 -6.87
CA HIS A 56 4.98 -3.59 -6.28
C HIS A 56 6.35 -3.27 -6.91
N THR A 57 6.74 -1.98 -6.92
CA THR A 57 8.04 -1.56 -7.43
C THR A 57 9.18 -2.02 -6.53
N TYR A 58 10.40 -1.94 -7.06
CA TYR A 58 11.62 -2.12 -6.29
C TYR A 58 11.67 -1.19 -5.05
N ASN A 59 11.37 0.10 -5.23
CA ASN A 59 11.39 1.07 -4.14
C ASN A 59 10.39 0.71 -3.04
N ARG A 60 9.18 0.32 -3.41
CA ARG A 60 8.18 -0.12 -2.44
C ARG A 60 8.60 -1.39 -1.73
N TYR A 61 8.81 -2.48 -2.47
CA TYR A 61 9.01 -3.80 -1.85
C TYR A 61 10.36 -3.97 -1.20
N PHE A 62 11.44 -3.69 -1.94
CA PHE A 62 12.78 -3.83 -1.39
C PHE A 62 13.09 -2.73 -0.38
N GLY A 63 12.82 -1.49 -0.75
CA GLY A 63 13.24 -0.34 0.04
C GLY A 63 12.33 -0.06 1.23
N PHE A 64 11.01 -0.10 1.01
CA PHE A 64 10.04 0.34 2.02
C PHE A 64 9.40 -0.83 2.75
N ASP A 65 8.66 -1.72 2.06
CA ASP A 65 7.90 -2.78 2.73
C ASP A 65 8.83 -3.74 3.48
N SER A 66 9.86 -4.31 2.84
CA SER A 66 10.70 -5.32 3.46
C SER A 66 11.75 -4.75 4.43
N GLN A 67 12.13 -3.49 4.29
CA GLN A 67 13.15 -2.87 5.15
C GLN A 67 12.56 -2.06 6.30
N PHE A 68 11.31 -1.66 6.21
CA PHE A 68 10.65 -0.82 7.19
C PHE A 68 9.33 -1.43 7.69
N VAL A 69 8.20 -1.14 7.04
CA VAL A 69 6.87 -1.45 7.58
C VAL A 69 6.63 -2.95 7.79
N GLY A 70 7.13 -3.78 6.91
CA GLY A 70 6.97 -5.24 7.02
C GLY A 70 7.77 -5.85 8.16
N LYS A 71 8.90 -5.24 8.54
CA LYS A 71 9.65 -5.64 9.73
C LYS A 71 8.90 -5.30 11.01
N TYR A 72 8.41 -4.07 11.10
CA TYR A 72 7.68 -3.59 12.29
C TYR A 72 6.29 -4.22 12.41
N ALA A 73 5.66 -4.59 11.30
CA ALA A 73 4.46 -5.42 11.32
C ALA A 73 4.75 -6.92 11.50
N GLN A 74 6.01 -7.35 11.47
CA GLN A 74 6.47 -8.75 11.47
C GLN A 74 5.84 -9.60 10.34
N THR A 75 5.50 -8.99 9.23
CA THR A 75 5.00 -9.69 8.04
C THR A 75 6.15 -10.26 7.19
N PHE A 76 7.34 -9.67 7.29
CA PHE A 76 8.58 -10.16 6.67
C PHE A 76 9.58 -10.62 7.73
N GLY A 77 10.34 -11.67 7.41
CA GLY A 77 11.49 -12.11 8.18
C GLY A 77 12.76 -11.31 7.87
N TYR A 78 13.90 -11.84 8.22
CA TYR A 78 15.20 -11.25 7.91
C TYR A 78 15.47 -11.13 6.42
N THR A 79 16.27 -10.14 6.07
CA THR A 79 16.67 -9.95 4.67
C THR A 79 18.18 -10.10 4.47
N TYR A 80 19.05 -9.56 5.31
CA TYR A 80 20.49 -9.59 5.05
C TYR A 80 21.43 -9.43 6.25
N SER A 81 20.98 -9.13 7.45
CA SER A 81 21.89 -8.94 8.56
C SER A 81 21.23 -8.92 9.93
N SER A 82 22.08 -8.99 10.93
CA SER A 82 21.85 -8.97 12.36
C SER A 82 21.03 -7.80 12.91
N SER A 83 20.82 -6.74 12.18
CA SER A 83 20.08 -5.57 12.68
C SER A 83 18.68 -5.52 12.11
N MET A 84 17.82 -6.40 12.57
CA MET A 84 16.46 -6.56 12.08
C MET A 84 15.63 -5.29 12.19
N TYR A 85 15.79 -4.53 13.25
CA TYR A 85 15.04 -3.31 13.52
C TYR A 85 15.81 -2.03 13.18
N THR A 86 16.95 -2.13 12.54
CA THR A 86 17.57 -0.97 11.93
C THR A 86 16.93 -0.76 10.57
N PRO A 87 16.38 0.41 10.27
CA PRO A 87 15.87 0.67 8.93
C PRO A 87 17.00 0.51 7.94
N GLY A 88 16.67 -0.04 6.78
CA GLY A 88 17.62 -0.14 5.69
C GLY A 88 17.94 1.24 5.11
N TYR A 89 17.81 1.38 3.82
CA TYR A 89 18.17 2.60 3.13
C TYR A 89 17.09 3.69 3.32
N ILE A 90 17.34 4.64 4.20
CA ILE A 90 16.43 5.75 4.55
C ILE A 90 15.83 6.48 3.34
N PRO A 91 16.58 6.77 2.25
CA PRO A 91 16.01 7.42 1.07
C PRO A 91 14.77 6.75 0.47
N TYR A 92 14.55 5.46 0.67
CA TYR A 92 13.30 4.81 0.22
C TYR A 92 12.09 5.20 1.08
N ILE A 93 12.31 5.56 2.33
CA ILE A 93 11.26 6.07 3.22
C ILE A 93 10.97 7.51 2.85
N ASP A 94 12.00 8.32 2.65
CA ASP A 94 11.87 9.72 2.24
C ASP A 94 11.20 9.84 0.86
N SER A 95 11.42 8.88 -0.04
CA SER A 95 10.77 8.87 -1.35
C SER A 95 9.23 8.77 -1.28
N GLN A 96 8.66 8.22 -0.20
CA GLN A 96 7.21 8.23 0.00
C GLN A 96 6.69 9.66 0.16
N TRP A 97 7.42 10.48 0.89
CA TRP A 97 7.15 11.91 1.05
C TRP A 97 7.30 12.68 -0.26
N ASP A 98 8.45 12.56 -0.91
CA ASP A 98 8.77 13.29 -2.14
C ASP A 98 7.81 12.98 -3.28
N ASN A 99 7.44 11.70 -3.45
CA ASN A 99 6.51 11.27 -4.49
C ASN A 99 5.10 11.80 -4.23
N LEU A 100 4.65 11.82 -2.96
CA LEU A 100 3.35 12.40 -2.60
C LEU A 100 3.26 13.88 -2.99
N TYR A 101 4.27 14.69 -2.61
CA TYR A 101 4.25 16.12 -2.97
C TYR A 101 4.45 16.36 -4.47
N SER A 102 5.13 15.45 -5.16
CA SER A 102 5.17 15.45 -6.62
C SER A 102 3.79 15.18 -7.23
N ALA A 103 3.02 14.25 -6.67
CA ALA A 103 1.62 13.99 -7.08
C ALA A 103 0.72 15.18 -6.77
N LEU A 104 0.84 15.76 -5.57
CA LEU A 104 0.09 16.95 -5.19
C LEU A 104 0.38 18.15 -6.11
N THR A 105 1.63 18.33 -6.52
CA THR A 105 1.98 19.41 -7.47
C THR A 105 1.25 19.25 -8.80
N GLN A 106 1.13 18.01 -9.33
CA GLN A 106 0.33 17.76 -10.53
C GLN A 106 -1.16 18.09 -10.28
N TYR A 107 -1.70 17.69 -9.14
CA TYR A 107 -3.09 17.95 -8.79
C TYR A 107 -3.36 19.48 -8.62
N ARG A 108 -2.46 20.24 -7.98
CA ARG A 108 -2.58 21.70 -7.88
C ARG A 108 -2.59 22.39 -9.25
N LYS A 109 -1.83 21.84 -10.21
CA LYS A 109 -1.89 22.34 -11.59
C LYS A 109 -3.20 21.96 -12.27
N MET A 110 -3.78 20.79 -11.97
CA MET A 110 -5.15 20.46 -12.40
C MET A 110 -6.15 21.47 -11.86
N GLU A 111 -6.10 21.79 -10.55
CA GLU A 111 -6.98 22.77 -9.91
C GLU A 111 -6.86 24.17 -10.56
N GLU A 112 -5.64 24.61 -10.87
CA GLU A 112 -5.41 25.88 -11.57
C GLU A 112 -6.13 25.90 -12.93
N LEU A 113 -5.93 24.88 -13.75
CA LEU A 113 -6.53 24.79 -15.08
C LEU A 113 -8.07 24.67 -14.97
N TYR A 114 -8.57 23.79 -14.12
CA TYR A 114 -10.00 23.58 -13.90
C TYR A 114 -10.72 24.85 -13.43
N ASN A 115 -10.10 25.63 -12.56
CA ASN A 115 -10.66 26.90 -12.09
C ASN A 115 -10.73 27.98 -13.19
N ALA A 116 -9.86 27.89 -14.19
CA ALA A 116 -9.86 28.80 -15.35
C ALA A 116 -10.86 28.40 -16.45
N GLU A 117 -11.46 27.19 -16.38
CA GLU A 117 -12.40 26.68 -17.36
C GLU A 117 -13.81 27.28 -17.22
N ASN A 118 -14.53 27.32 -18.34
CA ASN A 118 -15.97 27.58 -18.33
C ASN A 118 -16.75 26.33 -17.86
N GLU A 119 -18.03 26.50 -17.51
CA GLU A 119 -18.86 25.43 -16.96
C GLU A 119 -18.98 24.21 -17.89
N THR A 120 -18.97 24.39 -19.22
CA THR A 120 -19.02 23.27 -20.18
C THR A 120 -17.73 22.44 -20.14
N GLN A 121 -16.58 23.10 -20.04
CA GLN A 121 -15.28 22.44 -19.91
C GLN A 121 -15.16 21.72 -18.59
N LYS A 122 -15.56 22.35 -17.49
CA LYS A 122 -15.58 21.73 -16.15
C LYS A 122 -16.37 20.43 -16.13
N LEU A 123 -17.55 20.39 -16.77
CA LEU A 123 -18.34 19.15 -16.90
C LEU A 123 -17.58 18.04 -17.63
N GLN A 124 -16.68 18.39 -18.57
CA GLN A 124 -15.88 17.40 -19.30
C GLN A 124 -14.67 16.92 -18.49
N ASP A 125 -14.12 17.76 -17.61
CA ASP A 125 -12.90 17.45 -16.89
C ASP A 125 -13.13 17.03 -15.42
N GLU A 126 -14.38 17.09 -14.93
CA GLU A 126 -14.73 16.74 -13.55
C GLU A 126 -14.34 15.29 -13.19
N ALA A 127 -14.54 14.31 -14.10
CA ALA A 127 -14.18 12.91 -13.85
C ALA A 127 -12.70 12.74 -13.53
N PHE A 128 -11.82 13.46 -14.25
CA PHE A 128 -10.38 13.42 -14.00
C PHE A 128 -10.02 14.03 -12.64
N MET A 129 -10.68 15.15 -12.27
CA MET A 129 -10.48 15.80 -10.98
C MET A 129 -10.87 14.90 -9.82
N LEU A 130 -12.03 14.25 -9.91
CA LEU A 130 -12.55 13.35 -8.87
C LEU A 130 -11.64 12.13 -8.69
N ALA A 131 -11.27 11.46 -9.78
CA ALA A 131 -10.42 10.27 -9.74
C ALA A 131 -9.04 10.58 -9.16
N ALA A 132 -8.40 11.66 -9.62
CA ALA A 132 -7.10 12.09 -9.10
C ALA A 132 -7.18 12.43 -7.60
N LYS A 133 -8.29 13.01 -7.15
CA LYS A 133 -8.47 13.39 -5.75
C LYS A 133 -8.65 12.17 -4.83
N VAL A 134 -9.42 11.17 -5.23
CA VAL A 134 -9.57 9.93 -4.46
C VAL A 134 -8.22 9.24 -4.30
N GLN A 135 -7.47 9.08 -5.39
CA GLN A 135 -6.13 8.48 -5.37
C GLN A 135 -5.17 9.27 -4.47
N LEU A 136 -5.19 10.59 -4.58
CA LEU A 136 -4.34 11.45 -3.77
C LEU A 136 -4.67 11.35 -2.28
N TYR A 137 -5.95 11.22 -1.92
CA TYR A 137 -6.39 11.08 -0.53
C TYR A 137 -6.01 9.74 0.09
N ASP A 138 -6.03 8.65 -0.68
CA ASP A 138 -5.50 7.37 -0.21
C ASP A 138 -4.00 7.51 0.10
N TYR A 139 -3.23 8.09 -0.82
CA TYR A 139 -1.80 8.29 -0.61
C TYR A 139 -1.49 9.25 0.55
N PHE A 140 -2.25 10.35 0.70
CA PHE A 140 -2.09 11.28 1.82
C PHE A 140 -2.35 10.62 3.16
N SER A 141 -3.47 9.92 3.30
CA SER A 141 -3.82 9.25 4.56
C SER A 141 -2.77 8.23 4.97
N ALA A 142 -2.28 7.44 4.01
CA ALA A 142 -1.21 6.49 4.26
C ALA A 142 0.13 7.15 4.63
N THR A 143 0.42 8.35 4.11
CA THR A 143 1.63 9.08 4.46
C THR A 143 1.51 9.75 5.83
N VAL A 144 0.33 10.29 6.17
CA VAL A 144 0.00 10.74 7.54
C VAL A 144 0.22 9.62 8.55
N ASP A 145 -0.16 8.38 8.21
CA ASP A 145 0.05 7.21 9.06
C ASP A 145 1.52 6.83 9.29
N ILE A 146 2.42 7.40 8.50
CA ILE A 146 3.87 7.22 8.67
C ILE A 146 4.47 8.38 9.45
N PHE A 147 4.11 9.63 9.10
CA PHE A 147 4.82 10.83 9.56
C PHE A 147 4.02 11.70 10.55
N GLY A 148 2.71 11.53 10.67
CA GLY A 148 1.84 12.38 11.51
C GLY A 148 1.49 13.70 10.82
N ASP A 149 1.61 14.82 11.55
CA ASP A 149 1.37 16.16 11.03
C ASP A 149 2.19 16.43 9.79
N MET A 150 1.60 17.05 8.75
CA MET A 150 2.33 17.31 7.51
C MET A 150 1.71 18.45 6.71
N PRO A 151 2.48 19.14 5.84
CA PRO A 151 1.91 20.15 4.96
C PRO A 151 0.84 19.56 4.05
N PHE A 152 -0.39 20.10 4.08
CA PHE A 152 -1.53 19.61 3.32
C PHE A 152 -2.32 20.73 2.64
N SER A 153 -3.03 21.55 3.43
CA SER A 153 -3.99 22.52 2.91
C SER A 153 -3.33 23.60 2.05
N LYS A 154 -2.14 24.04 2.41
CA LYS A 154 -1.37 25.07 1.71
C LYS A 154 -0.17 24.54 0.94
N ALA A 155 0.02 23.22 0.91
CA ALA A 155 1.14 22.62 0.22
C ALA A 155 1.00 22.70 -1.31
N CYS A 156 2.14 22.91 -1.99
CA CYS A 156 2.25 22.96 -3.46
C CYS A 156 1.32 23.97 -4.13
N THR A 157 0.98 25.09 -3.48
CA THR A 157 0.02 26.08 -3.99
C THR A 157 0.64 27.11 -4.96
N LEU A 158 1.93 27.01 -5.29
CA LEU A 158 2.59 27.92 -6.21
C LEU A 158 1.84 28.08 -7.56
N PRO A 159 1.33 27.00 -8.20
CA PRO A 159 0.55 27.14 -9.43
C PRO A 159 -0.72 27.98 -9.27
N LEU A 160 -1.35 27.95 -8.10
CA LEU A 160 -2.58 28.67 -7.80
C LEU A 160 -2.33 30.13 -7.39
N THR A 161 -1.24 30.38 -6.68
CA THR A 161 -0.96 31.69 -6.06
C THR A 161 0.01 32.53 -6.88
N ASN A 162 0.87 31.89 -7.67
CA ASN A 162 2.03 32.51 -8.35
C ASN A 162 2.91 33.35 -7.40
N ASP A 163 3.02 32.90 -6.14
CA ASP A 163 3.70 33.61 -5.05
C ASP A 163 4.63 32.63 -4.32
N VAL A 164 5.94 32.83 -4.48
CA VAL A 164 6.97 31.94 -3.92
C VAL A 164 6.94 31.95 -2.39
N GLU A 165 6.65 33.07 -1.75
CA GLU A 165 6.59 33.16 -0.29
C GLU A 165 5.44 32.32 0.27
N LYS A 166 4.33 32.21 -0.46
CA LYS A 166 3.20 31.35 -0.11
C LYS A 166 3.41 29.88 -0.46
N SER A 167 4.48 29.52 -1.16
CA SER A 167 4.81 28.12 -1.46
C SER A 167 5.37 27.37 -0.26
N TYR A 168 5.90 28.07 0.74
CA TYR A 168 6.27 27.46 2.03
C TYR A 168 4.99 27.14 2.81
N ALA A 169 4.74 25.86 3.05
CA ALA A 169 3.51 25.42 3.68
C ALA A 169 3.73 25.08 5.16
N PRO A 170 2.87 25.59 6.08
CA PRO A 170 2.85 25.13 7.45
C PRO A 170 2.34 23.69 7.54
N TYR A 171 2.66 23.03 8.64
CA TYR A 171 2.13 21.71 8.95
C TYR A 171 0.66 21.81 9.40
N ASP A 172 -0.19 21.03 8.78
CA ASP A 172 -1.55 20.79 9.25
C ASP A 172 -1.53 19.64 10.25
N LYS A 173 -2.43 19.66 11.23
CA LYS A 173 -2.57 18.55 12.17
C LYS A 173 -3.09 17.29 11.47
N ALA A 174 -2.55 16.14 11.84
CA ALA A 174 -2.95 14.85 11.28
C ALA A 174 -4.46 14.62 11.41
N GLU A 175 -5.08 15.03 12.53
CA GLU A 175 -6.52 15.00 12.76
C GLU A 175 -7.30 15.85 11.76
N ASP A 176 -6.83 17.07 11.49
CA ASP A 176 -7.49 17.99 10.56
C ASP A 176 -7.41 17.47 9.12
N ILE A 177 -6.28 16.87 8.75
CA ILE A 177 -6.10 16.20 7.45
C ILE A 177 -7.10 15.05 7.32
N TYR A 178 -7.17 14.16 8.30
CA TYR A 178 -8.10 13.03 8.32
C TYR A 178 -9.56 13.48 8.26
N LYS A 179 -9.91 14.50 9.05
CA LYS A 179 -11.26 15.07 9.02
C LYS A 179 -11.62 15.60 7.64
N THR A 180 -10.71 16.36 7.02
CA THR A 180 -10.91 16.90 5.67
C THR A 180 -11.10 15.77 4.65
N ILE A 181 -10.27 14.74 4.69
CA ILE A 181 -10.37 13.59 3.78
C ILE A 181 -11.72 12.85 3.97
N LEU A 182 -12.12 12.60 5.22
CA LEU A 182 -13.40 11.94 5.53
C LEU A 182 -14.61 12.73 5.01
N ASP A 183 -14.60 14.05 5.21
CA ASP A 183 -15.68 14.94 4.79
C ASP A 183 -15.72 15.05 3.26
N GLU A 184 -14.57 15.25 2.61
CA GLU A 184 -14.53 15.40 1.15
C GLU A 184 -14.80 14.09 0.40
N LEU A 185 -14.37 12.93 0.91
CA LEU A 185 -14.74 11.64 0.29
C LEU A 185 -16.25 11.41 0.32
N LYS A 186 -16.95 11.86 1.36
CA LYS A 186 -18.43 11.84 1.42
C LYS A 186 -19.05 12.63 0.29
N GLU A 187 -18.47 13.80 -0.02
CA GLU A 187 -18.99 14.70 -1.06
C GLU A 187 -18.59 14.25 -2.48
N ILE A 188 -17.45 13.59 -2.61
CA ILE A 188 -16.88 13.15 -3.90
C ILE A 188 -17.59 11.89 -4.41
N ALA A 189 -17.75 10.87 -3.55
CA ALA A 189 -18.25 9.56 -3.96
C ALA A 189 -19.55 9.61 -4.78
N PRO A 190 -20.62 10.30 -4.35
CA PRO A 190 -21.87 10.31 -5.12
C PRO A 190 -21.77 11.05 -6.45
N LYS A 191 -20.79 11.93 -6.64
CA LYS A 191 -20.60 12.65 -7.91
C LYS A 191 -20.26 11.71 -9.06
N PHE A 192 -19.62 10.58 -8.80
CA PHE A 192 -19.33 9.59 -9.83
C PHE A 192 -20.58 9.04 -10.52
N ARG A 193 -21.75 9.08 -9.88
CA ARG A 193 -23.03 8.64 -10.49
C ARG A 193 -23.54 9.58 -11.57
N THR A 194 -23.16 10.84 -11.54
CA THR A 194 -23.71 11.89 -12.41
C THR A 194 -22.68 12.56 -13.28
N VAL A 195 -21.40 12.27 -13.08
CA VAL A 195 -20.28 12.88 -13.81
C VAL A 195 -20.34 12.49 -15.29
N THR A 196 -20.00 13.43 -16.16
CA THR A 196 -19.80 13.16 -17.58
C THR A 196 -18.49 12.39 -17.76
N ILE A 197 -18.53 11.27 -18.51
CA ILE A 197 -17.35 10.45 -18.78
C ILE A 197 -16.78 10.85 -20.15
N PRO A 198 -15.63 11.54 -20.19
CA PRO A 198 -14.97 11.87 -21.44
C PRO A 198 -14.45 10.60 -22.15
N ARG A 199 -14.43 10.64 -23.50
CA ARG A 199 -13.97 9.48 -24.30
C ARG A 199 -12.57 9.01 -23.91
N ASN A 200 -11.65 9.93 -23.58
CA ASN A 200 -10.27 9.62 -23.21
C ASN A 200 -10.11 9.22 -21.74
N PHE A 201 -11.14 9.34 -20.91
CA PHE A 201 -11.06 8.92 -19.50
C PHE A 201 -10.71 7.45 -19.38
N THR A 202 -11.40 6.56 -20.11
CA THR A 202 -11.16 5.11 -20.11
C THR A 202 -9.72 4.74 -20.49
N THR A 203 -9.10 5.50 -21.41
CA THR A 203 -7.73 5.20 -21.87
C THR A 203 -6.63 5.78 -20.99
N GLN A 204 -6.96 6.76 -20.17
CA GLN A 204 -6.00 7.42 -19.27
C GLN A 204 -6.12 6.94 -17.82
N ASP A 205 -7.27 6.44 -17.42
CA ASP A 205 -7.48 5.79 -16.12
C ASP A 205 -6.97 4.35 -16.14
N PHE A 206 -5.72 4.14 -15.78
CA PHE A 206 -5.13 2.80 -15.70
C PHE A 206 -5.35 2.11 -14.34
N ILE A 207 -6.07 2.74 -13.41
CA ILE A 207 -6.47 2.14 -12.13
C ILE A 207 -7.78 1.37 -12.32
N ASN A 208 -8.84 2.05 -12.74
CA ASN A 208 -10.16 1.43 -12.90
C ASN A 208 -10.63 1.34 -14.37
N ASN A 209 -9.77 1.69 -15.34
CA ASN A 209 -10.09 1.65 -16.77
C ASN A 209 -11.36 2.44 -17.15
N GLY A 210 -11.61 3.55 -16.45
CA GLY A 210 -12.77 4.42 -16.64
C GLY A 210 -14.06 3.91 -16.01
N ASP A 211 -14.01 2.88 -15.20
CA ASP A 211 -15.15 2.37 -14.44
C ASP A 211 -15.46 3.28 -13.24
N ILE A 212 -16.49 4.09 -13.40
CA ILE A 212 -16.90 5.07 -12.39
C ILE A 212 -17.56 4.43 -11.15
N ASP A 213 -18.21 3.27 -11.29
CA ASP A 213 -18.78 2.53 -10.15
C ASP A 213 -17.63 2.07 -9.23
N LYS A 214 -16.53 1.61 -9.81
CA LYS A 214 -15.32 1.29 -9.03
C LYS A 214 -14.72 2.51 -8.33
N TRP A 215 -14.72 3.68 -8.96
CA TRP A 215 -14.26 4.91 -8.31
C TRP A 215 -15.16 5.32 -7.14
N GLU A 216 -16.48 5.22 -7.28
CA GLU A 216 -17.42 5.47 -6.19
C GLU A 216 -17.19 4.50 -5.01
N ARG A 217 -17.08 3.20 -5.30
CA ARG A 217 -16.79 2.17 -4.30
C ARG A 217 -15.44 2.39 -3.63
N TYR A 218 -14.44 2.80 -4.40
CA TYR A 218 -13.13 3.10 -3.84
C TYR A 218 -13.20 4.27 -2.85
N ALA A 219 -13.83 5.38 -3.22
CA ALA A 219 -13.99 6.53 -2.35
C ALA A 219 -14.73 6.18 -1.04
N ASN A 220 -15.84 5.43 -1.13
CA ASN A 220 -16.60 5.00 0.03
C ASN A 220 -15.84 3.99 0.90
N SER A 221 -15.10 3.08 0.29
CA SER A 221 -14.31 2.06 0.99
C SER A 221 -13.09 2.67 1.68
N LEU A 222 -12.43 3.63 1.04
CA LEU A 222 -11.38 4.43 1.67
C LEU A 222 -11.93 5.20 2.88
N ARG A 223 -13.09 5.84 2.71
CA ARG A 223 -13.77 6.52 3.82
C ARG A 223 -14.08 5.56 4.97
N LEU A 224 -14.52 4.33 4.70
CA LEU A 224 -14.74 3.30 5.72
C LEU A 224 -13.45 2.90 6.42
N ARG A 225 -12.35 2.67 5.67
CA ARG A 225 -11.03 2.35 6.24
C ARG A 225 -10.59 3.42 7.24
N LEU A 226 -10.63 4.68 6.85
CA LEU A 226 -10.23 5.80 7.69
C LEU A 226 -11.17 6.00 8.88
N ALA A 227 -12.48 5.86 8.67
CA ALA A 227 -13.48 5.96 9.74
C ALA A 227 -13.29 4.88 10.82
N VAL A 228 -13.10 3.62 10.44
CA VAL A 228 -12.81 2.53 11.39
C VAL A 228 -11.50 2.79 12.12
N ARG A 229 -10.46 3.28 11.41
CA ARG A 229 -9.15 3.58 12.00
C ARG A 229 -9.24 4.56 13.16
N VAL A 230 -10.04 5.60 13.05
CA VAL A 230 -10.19 6.63 14.10
C VAL A 230 -11.28 6.32 15.12
N SER A 231 -12.14 5.32 14.90
CA SER A 231 -13.32 5.06 15.75
C SER A 231 -13.01 4.58 17.16
N SER A 232 -11.80 4.07 17.41
CA SER A 232 -11.46 3.46 18.72
C SER A 232 -11.12 4.48 19.79
N GLN A 233 -10.51 5.60 19.42
CA GLN A 233 -10.02 6.61 20.38
C GLN A 233 -9.67 7.94 19.68
N GLY A 234 -9.32 8.96 20.48
CA GLY A 234 -8.92 10.29 20.02
C GLY A 234 -10.11 11.20 19.71
N GLU A 235 -9.79 12.41 19.29
CA GLU A 235 -10.80 13.47 19.06
C GLU A 235 -11.75 13.16 17.90
N LEU A 236 -11.28 12.38 16.91
CA LEU A 236 -12.09 11.98 15.77
C LEU A 236 -12.91 10.70 15.97
N ALA A 237 -12.90 10.10 17.18
CA ALA A 237 -13.60 8.84 17.41
C ALA A 237 -15.10 8.92 17.07
N GLU A 238 -15.78 9.97 17.51
CA GLU A 238 -17.21 10.15 17.21
C GLU A 238 -17.46 10.49 15.73
N THR A 239 -16.56 11.23 15.08
CA THR A 239 -16.61 11.49 13.64
C THR A 239 -16.47 10.17 12.85
N GLY A 240 -15.50 9.33 13.23
CA GLY A 240 -15.32 7.99 12.65
C GLY A 240 -16.56 7.12 12.81
N LYS A 241 -17.09 7.01 14.04
CA LYS A 241 -18.32 6.24 14.32
C LYS A 241 -19.52 6.76 13.51
N ALA A 242 -19.68 8.08 13.38
CA ALA A 242 -20.76 8.65 12.58
C ALA A 242 -20.61 8.29 11.09
N ALA A 243 -19.41 8.31 10.56
CA ALA A 243 -19.14 7.91 9.18
C ALA A 243 -19.37 6.40 8.96
N VAL A 244 -18.91 5.53 9.88
CA VAL A 244 -19.18 4.09 9.84
C VAL A 244 -20.68 3.81 9.84
N LYS A 245 -21.42 4.45 10.75
CA LYS A 245 -22.89 4.33 10.83
C LYS A 245 -23.55 4.71 9.51
N GLU A 246 -23.20 5.88 9.00
CA GLU A 246 -23.77 6.39 7.75
C GLU A 246 -23.55 5.41 6.58
N ILE A 247 -22.33 4.88 6.45
CA ILE A 247 -21.96 3.95 5.38
C ILE A 247 -22.67 2.61 5.54
N LEU A 248 -22.61 1.99 6.72
CA LEU A 248 -23.10 0.64 6.92
C LEU A 248 -24.64 0.55 7.02
N GLU A 249 -25.31 1.62 7.43
CA GLU A 249 -26.79 1.67 7.48
C GLU A 249 -27.40 2.06 6.12
N ASN A 250 -26.62 2.55 5.16
CA ASN A 250 -27.11 3.00 3.85
C ASN A 250 -26.27 2.43 2.68
N PRO A 251 -26.19 1.10 2.52
CA PRO A 251 -25.31 0.46 1.54
C PRO A 251 -25.64 0.82 0.08
N GLU A 252 -26.90 1.15 -0.26
CA GLU A 252 -27.29 1.61 -1.58
C GLU A 252 -26.76 3.02 -1.88
N THR A 253 -26.62 3.85 -0.84
CA THR A 253 -26.09 5.21 -0.97
C THR A 253 -24.57 5.23 -0.98
N TYR A 254 -23.94 4.34 -0.22
CA TYR A 254 -22.51 4.23 -0.08
C TYR A 254 -22.03 2.81 -0.45
N PRO A 255 -22.07 2.43 -1.74
CA PRO A 255 -21.61 1.12 -2.18
C PRO A 255 -20.14 0.94 -1.87
N LEU A 256 -19.77 -0.27 -1.43
CA LEU A 256 -18.44 -0.63 -1.03
C LEU A 256 -17.80 -1.66 -1.99
N ILE A 257 -16.52 -1.89 -1.83
CA ILE A 257 -15.79 -3.01 -2.47
C ILE A 257 -16.08 -4.27 -1.66
N ASP A 258 -17.23 -4.87 -1.86
CA ASP A 258 -17.72 -6.04 -1.11
C ASP A 258 -17.65 -7.36 -1.89
N GLU A 259 -17.27 -7.31 -3.18
CA GLU A 259 -17.06 -8.47 -4.03
C GLU A 259 -15.71 -8.38 -4.75
N GLN A 260 -15.11 -9.52 -5.08
CA GLN A 260 -13.80 -9.57 -5.75
C GLN A 260 -13.79 -8.84 -7.10
N SER A 261 -14.90 -8.83 -7.82
CA SER A 261 -15.05 -8.09 -9.09
C SER A 261 -14.89 -6.58 -8.92
N ASN A 262 -15.12 -6.06 -7.70
CA ASN A 262 -15.03 -4.65 -7.36
C ASN A 262 -13.66 -4.25 -6.81
N ASN A 263 -12.73 -5.18 -6.67
CA ASN A 263 -11.38 -4.89 -6.19
C ASN A 263 -10.73 -3.79 -7.04
N ILE A 264 -10.00 -2.91 -6.37
CA ILE A 264 -9.21 -1.86 -6.99
C ILE A 264 -7.79 -2.34 -7.17
N PHE A 265 -7.30 -2.31 -8.39
CA PHE A 265 -5.97 -2.78 -8.72
C PHE A 265 -5.46 -2.15 -10.02
N ILE A 266 -4.15 -2.14 -10.18
CA ILE A 266 -3.50 -1.83 -11.46
C ILE A 266 -3.14 -3.15 -12.13
N VAL A 267 -3.60 -3.30 -13.37
CA VAL A 267 -3.34 -4.51 -14.16
C VAL A 267 -1.85 -4.70 -14.38
N ASN A 268 -1.35 -5.91 -14.11
CA ASN A 268 0.02 -6.27 -14.38
C ASN A 268 0.29 -6.29 -15.90
N GLN A 269 1.10 -5.36 -16.39
CA GLN A 269 1.44 -5.23 -17.82
C GLN A 269 2.94 -5.26 -18.03
N LYS A 270 3.44 -6.27 -18.73
CA LYS A 270 4.86 -6.42 -19.08
C LYS A 270 5.33 -5.52 -20.22
N SER A 271 4.43 -4.88 -20.97
CA SER A 271 4.76 -4.07 -22.15
C SER A 271 3.94 -2.80 -22.23
N GLY A 272 4.58 -1.71 -22.65
CA GLY A 272 3.94 -0.42 -22.88
C GLY A 272 4.63 0.73 -22.14
N GLN A 273 4.11 1.94 -22.31
CA GLN A 273 4.66 3.14 -21.66
C GLN A 273 4.57 3.10 -20.14
N LEU A 274 3.71 2.27 -19.58
CA LEU A 274 3.43 2.20 -18.16
C LEU A 274 4.19 1.09 -17.44
N ASN A 275 4.80 0.15 -18.14
CA ASN A 275 5.61 -0.97 -17.63
C ASN A 275 5.44 -1.26 -16.11
N PHE A 276 4.21 -1.54 -15.71
CA PHE A 276 3.86 -1.95 -14.36
C PHE A 276 3.97 -3.46 -14.30
N THR A 277 5.11 -3.97 -13.86
CA THR A 277 5.26 -5.40 -13.63
C THR A 277 5.42 -5.66 -12.15
N ALA A 278 4.58 -6.51 -11.59
CA ALA A 278 4.77 -7.06 -10.25
C ALA A 278 6.16 -7.69 -10.10
N GLY A 279 6.72 -8.19 -11.20
CA GLY A 279 8.05 -8.78 -11.26
C GLY A 279 9.20 -7.85 -10.88
N GLN A 280 9.07 -6.54 -10.97
CA GLN A 280 10.16 -5.64 -10.59
C GLN A 280 10.39 -5.54 -9.06
N GLY A 281 9.33 -5.65 -8.26
CA GLY A 281 9.46 -5.58 -6.80
C GLY A 281 9.35 -6.94 -6.12
N LEU A 282 8.48 -7.80 -6.64
CA LEU A 282 8.24 -9.15 -6.12
C LEU A 282 9.17 -10.20 -6.75
N GLY A 283 9.82 -9.90 -7.88
CA GLY A 283 10.68 -10.82 -8.61
C GLY A 283 12.08 -10.95 -8.03
N ASP A 284 13.02 -10.21 -8.60
CA ASP A 284 14.45 -10.38 -8.32
C ASP A 284 14.85 -10.12 -6.87
N TRP A 285 14.08 -9.34 -6.12
CA TRP A 285 14.46 -8.87 -4.79
C TRP A 285 13.72 -9.56 -3.65
N VAL A 286 12.58 -10.18 -3.95
CA VAL A 286 11.87 -11.05 -3.01
C VAL A 286 12.58 -12.39 -2.85
N THR A 287 13.47 -12.76 -3.79
CA THR A 287 14.24 -14.01 -3.75
C THR A 287 14.99 -14.25 -2.45
N ASN A 288 15.34 -13.19 -1.74
CA ASN A 288 16.04 -13.30 -0.47
C ASN A 288 15.17 -12.85 0.72
N ARG A 289 13.83 -12.82 0.55
CA ARG A 289 12.90 -12.44 1.61
C ARG A 289 12.39 -13.67 2.32
N GLN A 290 12.89 -13.83 3.53
CA GLN A 290 12.50 -14.94 4.38
C GLN A 290 11.10 -14.73 4.95
N ALA A 291 10.38 -15.81 5.14
CA ALA A 291 9.14 -15.80 5.88
C ALA A 291 9.37 -15.36 7.32
N SER A 292 8.43 -14.61 7.88
CA SER A 292 8.41 -14.35 9.31
C SER A 292 7.92 -15.59 10.08
N GLY A 293 8.63 -15.97 11.13
CA GLY A 293 8.18 -17.00 12.06
C GLY A 293 6.83 -16.67 12.70
N ALA A 294 6.55 -15.38 12.91
CA ALA A 294 5.27 -14.91 13.41
C ALA A 294 4.11 -15.23 12.44
N VAL A 295 4.34 -15.10 11.12
CA VAL A 295 3.35 -15.48 10.09
C VAL A 295 3.17 -16.99 10.06
N ILE A 296 4.27 -17.75 9.98
CA ILE A 296 4.20 -19.21 9.94
C ILE A 296 3.46 -19.77 11.17
N ASN A 297 3.76 -19.25 12.37
CA ASN A 297 3.10 -19.66 13.62
C ASN A 297 1.58 -19.45 13.62
N ARG A 298 1.07 -18.49 12.86
CA ARG A 298 -0.37 -18.20 12.77
C ARG A 298 -1.06 -18.94 11.64
N MET A 299 -0.31 -19.31 10.61
CA MET A 299 -0.82 -20.08 9.49
C MET A 299 -0.86 -21.59 9.80
N LEU A 300 0.07 -22.10 10.61
CA LEU A 300 0.16 -23.50 10.95
C LEU A 300 -0.32 -23.80 12.39
N SER A 301 -1.15 -24.81 12.55
CA SER A 301 -1.60 -25.32 13.85
C SER A 301 -0.44 -25.82 14.70
N ASN A 302 0.56 -26.43 14.05
CA ASN A 302 1.78 -26.95 14.67
C ASN A 302 2.90 -25.87 14.81
N GLY A 303 2.65 -24.65 14.32
CA GLY A 303 3.58 -23.54 14.41
C GLY A 303 4.79 -23.64 13.49
N ASN A 304 5.72 -22.69 13.67
CA ASN A 304 6.99 -22.63 12.97
C ASN A 304 7.83 -23.90 13.24
N TYR A 305 8.60 -24.35 12.23
CA TYR A 305 9.47 -25.51 12.44
C TYR A 305 10.45 -25.29 13.61
N ASN A 306 10.51 -26.26 14.48
CA ASN A 306 11.45 -26.27 15.62
C ASN A 306 11.88 -27.71 15.91
N MET A 307 13.13 -28.06 15.52
CA MET A 307 13.67 -29.41 15.73
C MET A 307 13.96 -29.73 17.20
N ASP A 308 14.06 -28.72 18.07
CA ASP A 308 14.26 -28.89 19.50
C ASP A 308 12.96 -29.23 20.25
N ASN A 309 11.81 -29.08 19.58
CA ASN A 309 10.50 -29.43 20.14
C ASN A 309 10.27 -30.95 20.07
N LYS A 310 10.76 -31.66 21.09
CA LYS A 310 10.61 -33.12 21.19
C LYS A 310 9.18 -33.59 21.48
N GLU A 311 8.33 -32.71 22.03
CA GLU A 311 6.94 -33.01 22.35
C GLU A 311 6.08 -32.97 21.08
N ASN A 312 6.43 -32.11 20.13
CA ASN A 312 5.75 -32.03 18.83
C ASN A 312 6.78 -32.07 17.67
N PRO A 313 7.11 -33.27 17.17
CA PRO A 313 8.05 -33.39 16.05
C PRO A 313 7.48 -32.92 14.70
N ASN A 314 6.17 -32.62 14.64
CA ASN A 314 5.50 -32.20 13.41
C ASN A 314 5.46 -30.67 13.22
N THR A 315 6.22 -29.89 14.00
CA THR A 315 6.30 -28.46 13.79
C THR A 315 6.70 -28.12 12.34
N GLY A 316 6.13 -27.07 11.79
CA GLY A 316 6.39 -26.63 10.42
C GLY A 316 5.71 -27.46 9.32
N VAL A 317 4.92 -28.47 9.63
CA VAL A 317 4.20 -29.29 8.62
C VAL A 317 2.81 -28.71 8.36
N TYR A 318 2.49 -28.52 7.08
CA TYR A 318 1.15 -28.12 6.67
C TYR A 318 0.17 -29.31 6.78
N VAL A 319 -0.98 -29.07 7.40
CA VAL A 319 -2.06 -30.04 7.56
C VAL A 319 -3.32 -29.53 6.84
N LYS A 320 -3.63 -30.14 5.69
CA LYS A 320 -4.82 -29.78 4.90
C LYS A 320 -6.10 -29.82 5.76
N GLY A 321 -6.95 -28.81 5.60
CA GLY A 321 -8.23 -28.67 6.31
C GLY A 321 -8.11 -28.07 7.72
N THR A 322 -6.90 -28.03 8.28
CA THR A 322 -6.65 -27.45 9.61
C THR A 322 -5.87 -26.14 9.51
N ASP A 323 -4.85 -26.10 8.66
CA ASP A 323 -3.94 -24.99 8.51
C ASP A 323 -4.39 -24.02 7.41
N ASP A 324 -3.85 -22.80 7.45
CA ASP A 324 -4.18 -21.77 6.49
C ASP A 324 -3.66 -22.15 5.10
N PRO A 325 -4.54 -22.38 4.11
CA PRO A 325 -4.12 -22.85 2.80
C PRO A 325 -3.31 -21.82 2.01
N ARG A 326 -3.37 -20.53 2.37
CA ARG A 326 -2.57 -19.48 1.73
C ARG A 326 -1.06 -19.66 1.92
N ILE A 327 -0.63 -20.45 2.93
CA ILE A 327 0.79 -20.75 3.15
C ILE A 327 1.44 -21.41 1.94
N LEU A 328 0.69 -22.28 1.23
CA LEU A 328 1.15 -22.98 0.03
C LEU A 328 1.51 -22.00 -1.11
N LEU A 329 0.82 -20.86 -1.15
CA LEU A 329 1.01 -19.82 -2.14
C LEU A 329 2.08 -18.80 -1.71
N TYR A 330 2.12 -18.49 -0.42
CA TYR A 330 2.98 -17.44 0.11
C TYR A 330 4.44 -17.87 0.22
N TYR A 331 4.71 -19.10 0.64
CA TYR A 331 6.06 -19.52 1.02
C TYR A 331 6.47 -20.86 0.41
N ASN A 332 7.76 -21.00 0.18
CA ASN A 332 8.38 -22.27 -0.20
C ASN A 332 8.65 -23.11 1.04
N PRO A 333 8.24 -24.39 1.07
CA PRO A 333 8.70 -25.31 2.09
C PRO A 333 10.19 -25.58 1.93
N ILE A 334 10.84 -25.92 3.04
CA ILE A 334 12.26 -26.27 3.09
C ILE A 334 12.48 -27.73 3.40
N SER A 335 13.71 -28.21 3.21
CA SER A 335 14.21 -29.48 3.70
C SER A 335 15.42 -29.19 4.60
N ILE A 336 15.39 -29.71 5.83
CA ILE A 336 16.43 -29.47 6.84
C ILE A 336 16.98 -30.77 7.38
N THR A 337 18.30 -30.83 7.62
CA THR A 337 18.90 -31.99 8.30
C THR A 337 18.63 -31.89 9.80
N ASN A 338 17.94 -32.88 10.34
CA ASN A 338 17.69 -32.96 11.77
C ASN A 338 18.98 -33.27 12.52
N LYS A 339 19.43 -32.37 13.38
CA LYS A 339 20.70 -32.51 14.13
C LYS A 339 20.74 -33.69 15.08
N TYR A 340 19.57 -34.25 15.47
CA TYR A 340 19.51 -35.38 16.40
C TYR A 340 19.45 -36.72 15.69
N THR A 341 18.81 -36.77 14.51
CA THR A 341 18.59 -38.02 13.78
C THR A 341 19.48 -38.16 12.54
N GLY A 342 20.04 -37.06 12.05
CA GLY A 342 20.76 -37.01 10.78
C GLY A 342 19.87 -37.17 9.54
N ALA A 343 18.56 -37.37 9.72
CA ALA A 343 17.60 -37.50 8.62
C ALA A 343 17.21 -36.14 8.04
N LYS A 344 16.69 -36.15 6.80
CA LYS A 344 16.08 -34.96 6.19
C LYS A 344 14.64 -34.85 6.64
N ASP A 345 14.29 -33.69 7.23
CA ASP A 345 12.92 -33.29 7.51
C ASP A 345 12.45 -32.42 6.33
N GLU A 346 11.66 -33.02 5.43
CA GLU A 346 11.22 -32.40 4.18
C GLU A 346 9.84 -31.76 4.32
N GLY A 347 9.55 -30.77 3.45
CA GLY A 347 8.24 -30.13 3.36
C GLY A 347 7.90 -29.26 4.58
N ARG A 348 8.91 -28.80 5.32
CA ARG A 348 8.73 -27.96 6.51
C ARG A 348 8.65 -26.48 6.15
N TYR A 349 7.90 -25.71 6.93
CA TYR A 349 7.91 -24.26 6.85
C TYR A 349 8.66 -23.70 8.06
N LEU A 350 9.73 -22.96 7.76
CA LEU A 350 10.61 -22.34 8.74
C LEU A 350 10.71 -20.83 8.45
N GLY A 351 10.01 -20.03 9.20
CA GLY A 351 10.16 -18.58 9.20
C GLY A 351 11.22 -18.14 10.21
N THR A 352 11.82 -16.99 9.98
CA THR A 352 12.80 -16.38 10.89
C THR A 352 12.16 -16.09 12.24
N ASP A 353 12.73 -16.60 13.30
CA ASP A 353 12.34 -16.23 14.65
C ASP A 353 13.00 -14.89 15.00
N LEU A 354 12.19 -13.87 15.07
CA LEU A 354 12.60 -12.49 15.29
C LEU A 354 13.04 -12.22 16.74
N THR A 355 12.91 -13.21 17.63
CA THR A 355 13.27 -13.12 19.05
C THR A 355 14.63 -13.76 19.35
N VAL A 356 15.20 -14.50 18.41
CA VAL A 356 16.41 -15.29 18.59
C VAL A 356 17.62 -14.53 18.05
N ALA A 357 18.72 -14.57 18.82
CA ALA A 357 19.99 -14.00 18.39
C ALA A 357 20.58 -14.71 17.16
N ASP A 358 21.42 -14.01 16.41
CA ASP A 358 21.99 -14.41 15.11
C ASP A 358 22.61 -15.82 15.09
N GLU A 359 23.25 -16.26 16.17
CA GLU A 359 23.94 -17.56 16.25
C GLU A 359 23.02 -18.77 16.05
N ALA A 360 21.76 -18.69 16.54
CA ALA A 360 20.79 -19.75 16.30
C ALA A 360 20.26 -19.74 14.86
N THR A 361 20.23 -18.56 14.25
CA THR A 361 19.83 -18.36 12.85
C THR A 361 20.86 -18.95 11.88
N GLU A 362 22.15 -18.86 12.19
CA GLU A 362 23.23 -19.43 11.36
C GLU A 362 23.11 -20.94 11.16
N TYR A 363 22.73 -21.68 12.20
CA TYR A 363 22.54 -23.13 12.08
C TYR A 363 21.46 -23.46 11.04
N TYR A 364 20.30 -22.82 11.09
CA TYR A 364 19.24 -23.05 10.11
C TYR A 364 19.63 -22.62 8.70
N ASN A 365 20.31 -21.49 8.57
CA ASN A 365 20.84 -21.02 7.28
C ASN A 365 21.83 -22.03 6.66
N SER A 366 22.60 -22.76 7.46
CA SER A 366 23.56 -23.74 6.97
C SER A 366 22.94 -25.09 6.59
N GLN A 367 21.76 -25.42 7.11
CA GLN A 367 21.17 -26.75 6.99
C GLN A 367 19.91 -26.82 6.15
N ALA A 368 19.13 -25.73 6.13
CA ALA A 368 17.85 -25.70 5.44
C ALA A 368 18.01 -25.50 3.91
N THR A 369 17.23 -26.20 3.13
CA THR A 369 17.15 -26.06 1.69
C THR A 369 15.68 -25.91 1.29
N ASP A 370 15.35 -24.87 0.53
CA ASP A 370 14.00 -24.70 -0.01
C ASP A 370 13.71 -25.60 -1.21
N ALA A 371 12.48 -25.59 -1.70
CA ALA A 371 12.05 -26.41 -2.82
C ALA A 371 12.83 -26.15 -4.14
N TYR A 372 13.61 -25.08 -4.21
CA TYR A 372 14.46 -24.71 -5.35
C TYR A 372 15.95 -24.94 -5.09
N GLY A 373 16.30 -25.53 -3.96
CA GLY A 373 17.69 -25.81 -3.57
C GLY A 373 18.41 -24.64 -2.92
N ASN A 374 17.71 -23.52 -2.60
CA ASN A 374 18.29 -22.42 -1.83
C ASN A 374 18.42 -22.83 -0.37
N THR A 375 19.50 -22.41 0.27
CA THR A 375 19.73 -22.65 1.70
C THR A 375 19.11 -21.53 2.54
N GLY A 376 18.63 -21.87 3.74
CA GLY A 376 18.10 -20.91 4.70
C GLY A 376 16.65 -21.18 5.10
N PHE A 377 15.95 -20.11 5.46
CA PHE A 377 14.53 -20.16 5.85
C PHE A 377 13.61 -20.28 4.66
N SER A 378 12.34 -20.64 4.91
CA SER A 378 11.27 -20.53 3.93
C SER A 378 11.24 -19.13 3.34
N GLN A 379 11.23 -19.06 2.03
CA GLN A 379 11.22 -17.79 1.30
C GLN A 379 9.84 -17.53 0.72
N ILE A 380 9.52 -16.25 0.52
CA ILE A 380 8.33 -15.88 -0.22
C ILE A 380 8.41 -16.52 -1.61
N THR A 381 7.31 -17.15 -2.03
CA THR A 381 7.24 -17.90 -3.30
C THR A 381 7.50 -16.98 -4.47
N GLN A 382 8.69 -17.08 -5.04
CA GLN A 382 9.12 -16.24 -6.14
C GLN A 382 8.59 -16.71 -7.45
N LYS A 383 8.84 -17.99 -7.71
CA LYS A 383 8.52 -18.63 -8.97
C LYS A 383 7.12 -19.19 -8.87
N GLY A 384 6.29 -18.79 -9.81
CA GLY A 384 4.96 -19.30 -9.97
C GLY A 384 3.85 -18.47 -9.36
N PHE A 385 3.99 -17.88 -8.16
CA PHE A 385 2.91 -17.11 -7.59
C PHE A 385 3.11 -15.59 -7.70
N PHE A 386 4.27 -15.06 -7.34
CA PHE A 386 4.49 -13.61 -7.38
C PHE A 386 5.32 -13.16 -8.57
N TRP A 387 6.50 -13.74 -8.79
CA TRP A 387 7.43 -13.22 -9.80
C TRP A 387 7.09 -13.63 -11.23
N GLU A 388 6.85 -14.91 -11.45
CA GLU A 388 6.56 -15.42 -12.78
C GLU A 388 5.07 -15.30 -13.13
N ASN A 389 4.25 -14.92 -12.17
CA ASN A 389 2.83 -14.70 -12.39
C ASN A 389 2.60 -13.37 -13.12
N ASP A 390 2.47 -13.45 -14.44
CA ASP A 390 2.18 -12.31 -15.30
C ASP A 390 0.73 -11.79 -15.16
N LYS A 391 -0.08 -12.45 -14.33
CA LYS A 391 -1.49 -12.12 -14.07
C LYS A 391 -1.74 -11.60 -12.65
N PHE A 392 -0.70 -11.57 -11.79
CA PHE A 392 -0.86 -11.03 -10.45
C PHE A 392 -0.92 -9.51 -10.50
N ASP A 393 -2.11 -8.98 -10.34
CA ASP A 393 -2.35 -7.53 -10.37
C ASP A 393 -1.84 -6.83 -9.11
N MET A 394 -1.60 -5.53 -9.23
CA MET A 394 -1.14 -4.71 -8.11
C MET A 394 -2.35 -4.24 -7.30
N LEU A 395 -2.64 -4.96 -6.23
CA LEU A 395 -3.80 -4.75 -5.37
C LEU A 395 -3.66 -3.44 -4.58
N ILE A 396 -4.65 -2.56 -4.68
CA ILE A 396 -4.74 -1.29 -3.94
C ILE A 396 -5.71 -1.44 -2.78
N MET A 397 -6.94 -1.89 -3.07
CA MET A 397 -7.98 -2.12 -2.07
C MET A 397 -8.83 -3.32 -2.47
N THR A 398 -9.09 -4.21 -1.52
CA THR A 398 -9.71 -5.50 -1.80
C THR A 398 -10.95 -5.76 -0.95
N SER A 399 -11.88 -6.56 -1.47
CA SER A 399 -13.10 -6.92 -0.76
C SER A 399 -12.86 -7.66 0.57
N PRO A 400 -11.86 -8.54 0.73
CA PRO A 400 -11.54 -9.10 2.04
C PRO A 400 -11.25 -8.04 3.10
N GLU A 401 -10.51 -7.00 2.75
CA GLU A 401 -10.23 -5.89 3.66
C GLU A 401 -11.51 -5.24 4.15
N ILE A 402 -12.43 -4.94 3.22
CA ILE A 402 -13.70 -4.27 3.54
C ILE A 402 -14.57 -5.14 4.47
N HIS A 403 -14.60 -6.45 4.24
CA HIS A 403 -15.30 -7.36 5.13
C HIS A 403 -14.64 -7.46 6.52
N PHE A 404 -13.30 -7.40 6.62
CA PHE A 404 -12.64 -7.31 7.93
C PHE A 404 -12.97 -5.99 8.66
N LEU A 405 -13.03 -4.85 7.96
CA LEU A 405 -13.43 -3.58 8.55
C LEU A 405 -14.88 -3.60 9.04
N LYS A 406 -15.80 -4.20 8.27
CA LYS A 406 -17.19 -4.40 8.69
C LYS A 406 -17.29 -5.33 9.89
N ALA A 407 -16.54 -6.42 9.89
CA ALA A 407 -16.49 -7.37 11.02
C ALA A 407 -16.04 -6.66 12.30
N GLU A 408 -14.99 -5.86 12.24
CA GLU A 408 -14.52 -5.09 13.38
C GLU A 408 -15.54 -4.04 13.83
N ALA A 409 -16.14 -3.31 12.89
CA ALA A 409 -17.14 -2.29 13.20
C ALA A 409 -18.36 -2.89 13.93
N TYR A 410 -18.88 -4.04 13.48
CA TYR A 410 -19.97 -4.74 14.15
C TYR A 410 -19.55 -5.34 15.49
N LEU A 411 -18.35 -5.90 15.61
CA LEU A 411 -17.86 -6.47 16.87
C LEU A 411 -17.73 -5.40 17.95
N MET A 412 -17.12 -4.28 17.58
CA MET A 412 -16.77 -3.20 18.52
C MET A 412 -17.90 -2.18 18.71
N GLY A 413 -18.96 -2.24 17.90
CA GLY A 413 -20.04 -1.26 17.94
C GLY A 413 -19.61 0.13 17.46
N TYR A 414 -18.72 0.22 16.46
CA TYR A 414 -18.30 1.49 15.90
C TYR A 414 -19.43 2.12 15.07
N GLY A 415 -20.18 3.02 15.71
CA GLY A 415 -21.31 3.72 15.11
C GLY A 415 -22.55 2.87 14.82
N VAL A 416 -22.43 1.57 14.87
CA VAL A 416 -23.52 0.60 14.71
C VAL A 416 -23.74 -0.16 16.02
N THR A 417 -24.91 -0.79 16.18
CA THR A 417 -25.12 -1.66 17.33
C THR A 417 -24.16 -2.85 17.27
N ALA A 418 -23.47 -3.10 18.39
CA ALA A 418 -22.58 -4.25 18.50
C ALA A 418 -23.36 -5.56 18.26
N ASP A 419 -22.85 -6.37 17.32
CA ASP A 419 -23.49 -7.62 16.89
C ASP A 419 -22.43 -8.65 16.50
N GLU A 420 -22.16 -9.59 17.40
CA GLU A 420 -21.14 -10.62 17.19
C GLU A 420 -21.52 -11.58 16.05
N ASN A 421 -22.81 -11.80 15.77
CA ASN A 421 -23.22 -12.65 14.67
C ASN A 421 -22.92 -12.00 13.32
N LYS A 422 -23.27 -10.73 13.15
CA LYS A 422 -22.88 -9.97 11.95
C LYS A 422 -21.37 -9.87 11.80
N ALA A 423 -20.66 -9.64 12.90
CA ALA A 423 -19.20 -9.63 12.89
C ALA A 423 -18.63 -10.95 12.40
N LYS A 424 -19.18 -12.09 12.87
CA LYS A 424 -18.80 -13.43 12.43
C LYS A 424 -19.09 -13.65 10.94
N GLU A 425 -20.27 -13.27 10.47
CA GLU A 425 -20.64 -13.39 9.05
C GLU A 425 -19.66 -12.64 8.14
N GLU A 426 -19.36 -11.37 8.47
CA GLU A 426 -18.41 -10.56 7.72
C GLU A 426 -16.98 -11.12 7.82
N PHE A 427 -16.56 -11.63 8.97
CA PHE A 427 -15.27 -12.30 9.16
C PHE A 427 -15.11 -13.53 8.27
N ILE A 428 -16.15 -14.39 8.22
CA ILE A 428 -16.13 -15.59 7.36
C ILE A 428 -16.01 -15.18 5.90
N LYS A 429 -16.79 -14.19 5.44
CA LYS A 429 -16.66 -13.66 4.08
C LYS A 429 -15.26 -13.14 3.80
N ALA A 430 -14.68 -12.37 4.72
CA ALA A 430 -13.34 -11.80 4.57
C ALA A 430 -12.28 -12.90 4.40
N VAL A 431 -12.27 -13.91 5.25
CA VAL A 431 -11.31 -15.03 5.18
C VAL A 431 -11.53 -15.84 3.90
N SER A 432 -12.79 -16.15 3.57
CA SER A 432 -13.14 -16.92 2.37
C SER A 432 -12.74 -16.21 1.10
N GLN A 433 -13.06 -14.92 0.97
CA GLN A 433 -12.67 -14.14 -0.19
C GLN A 433 -11.15 -13.91 -0.27
N SER A 434 -10.45 -13.81 0.88
CA SER A 434 -8.99 -13.72 0.89
C SER A 434 -8.34 -14.99 0.32
N ILE A 435 -8.78 -16.17 0.74
CA ILE A 435 -8.27 -17.44 0.21
C ILE A 435 -8.59 -17.53 -1.29
N SER A 436 -9.85 -17.29 -1.68
CA SER A 436 -10.29 -17.39 -3.07
C SER A 436 -9.55 -16.42 -3.99
N LEU A 437 -9.26 -15.21 -3.54
CA LEU A 437 -8.50 -14.20 -4.30
C LEU A 437 -7.09 -14.69 -4.66
N TYR A 438 -6.36 -15.22 -3.68
CA TYR A 438 -5.00 -15.67 -3.92
C TYR A 438 -4.96 -16.94 -4.77
N TYR A 439 -5.87 -17.90 -4.55
CA TYR A 439 -5.99 -19.09 -5.40
C TYR A 439 -6.45 -18.76 -6.83
N TYR A 440 -7.28 -17.73 -7.00
CA TYR A 440 -7.60 -17.22 -8.34
C TYR A 440 -6.34 -16.79 -9.09
N TYR A 441 -5.48 -15.97 -8.47
CA TYR A 441 -4.24 -15.54 -9.11
C TYR A 441 -3.26 -16.70 -9.38
N ASP A 442 -3.23 -17.72 -8.53
CA ASP A 442 -2.45 -18.93 -8.79
C ASP A 442 -2.98 -19.68 -10.01
N SER A 443 -4.30 -19.84 -10.11
CA SER A 443 -4.95 -20.61 -11.18
C SER A 443 -4.80 -20.01 -12.57
N ILE A 444 -4.69 -18.67 -12.67
CA ILE A 444 -4.55 -17.97 -13.96
C ILE A 444 -3.11 -17.66 -14.33
N SER A 445 -2.15 -17.98 -13.47
CA SER A 445 -0.72 -17.79 -13.73
C SER A 445 -0.28 -18.61 -14.96
N THR A 446 0.43 -17.95 -15.86
CA THR A 446 1.04 -18.60 -17.03
C THR A 446 2.56 -18.75 -16.89
N GLY A 447 3.10 -18.48 -15.69
CA GLY A 447 4.52 -18.62 -15.40
C GLY A 447 5.04 -20.04 -15.62
N GLU A 448 6.24 -20.16 -16.17
CA GLU A 448 6.86 -21.45 -16.53
C GLU A 448 7.02 -22.41 -15.34
N ASN A 449 7.17 -21.85 -14.14
CA ASN A 449 7.29 -22.60 -12.88
C ASN A 449 6.06 -22.45 -11.99
N SER A 450 4.93 -22.06 -12.54
CA SER A 450 3.67 -22.00 -11.79
C SER A 450 3.30 -23.39 -11.26
N ARG A 451 3.06 -23.49 -9.97
CA ARG A 451 2.72 -24.78 -9.34
C ARG A 451 1.24 -25.11 -9.50
N GLN A 452 0.40 -24.09 -9.65
CA GLN A 452 -1.06 -24.20 -9.75
C GLN A 452 -1.63 -25.22 -8.73
N TYR A 453 -1.65 -24.81 -7.48
CA TYR A 453 -2.21 -25.67 -6.43
C TYR A 453 -3.71 -25.86 -6.64
N ASP A 454 -4.20 -27.07 -6.36
CA ASP A 454 -5.64 -27.32 -6.30
C ASP A 454 -6.25 -26.39 -5.25
N ALA A 455 -7.15 -25.52 -5.68
CA ALA A 455 -7.85 -24.64 -4.77
C ALA A 455 -8.70 -25.47 -3.79
N PRO A 456 -8.76 -25.10 -2.51
CA PRO A 456 -9.72 -25.69 -1.60
C PRO A 456 -11.14 -25.47 -2.12
N THR A 457 -12.04 -26.42 -1.88
CA THR A 457 -13.45 -26.25 -2.20
C THR A 457 -14.07 -25.14 -1.36
N GLU A 458 -15.19 -24.60 -1.81
CA GLU A 458 -15.93 -23.58 -1.05
C GLU A 458 -16.30 -24.08 0.37
N GLU A 459 -16.66 -25.37 0.51
CA GLU A 459 -16.94 -25.99 1.80
C GLU A 459 -15.69 -26.05 2.70
N GLU A 460 -14.53 -26.44 2.16
CA GLU A 460 -13.25 -26.43 2.88
C GLU A 460 -12.87 -25.03 3.33
N ILE A 461 -13.04 -24.02 2.45
CA ILE A 461 -12.74 -22.61 2.74
C ILE A 461 -13.64 -22.09 3.86
N ASN A 462 -14.96 -22.31 3.76
CA ASN A 462 -15.92 -21.84 4.75
C ASN A 462 -15.70 -22.54 6.10
N SER A 463 -15.45 -23.85 6.10
CA SER A 463 -15.14 -24.61 7.30
C SER A 463 -13.86 -24.08 7.99
N PHE A 464 -12.83 -23.79 7.22
CA PHE A 464 -11.60 -23.17 7.73
C PHE A 464 -11.91 -21.78 8.34
N ALA A 465 -12.62 -20.91 7.63
CA ALA A 465 -12.97 -19.57 8.09
C ALA A 465 -13.77 -19.61 9.40
N GLU A 466 -14.77 -20.48 9.50
CA GLU A 466 -15.53 -20.70 10.74
C GLU A 466 -14.64 -21.16 11.89
N SER A 467 -13.70 -22.08 11.62
CA SER A 467 -12.77 -22.59 12.63
C SER A 467 -11.89 -21.45 13.19
N ARG A 468 -11.52 -20.48 12.35
CA ARG A 468 -10.70 -19.32 12.77
C ARG A 468 -11.46 -18.36 13.69
N TRP A 469 -12.78 -18.21 13.52
CA TRP A 469 -13.58 -17.40 14.45
C TRP A 469 -13.50 -17.90 15.90
N SER A 470 -13.40 -19.19 16.09
CA SER A 470 -13.35 -19.83 17.41
C SER A 470 -11.95 -20.37 17.77
N TYR A 471 -10.91 -19.95 17.06
CA TYR A 471 -9.57 -20.48 17.27
C TYR A 471 -8.99 -20.03 18.60
N THR A 472 -8.60 -21.01 19.42
CA THR A 472 -8.21 -20.79 20.82
C THR A 472 -6.86 -20.11 21.02
N LYS A 473 -6.08 -19.96 19.95
CA LYS A 473 -4.80 -19.21 20.02
C LYS A 473 -4.99 -17.69 19.92
N TYR A 474 -6.19 -17.20 19.54
CA TYR A 474 -6.49 -15.78 19.59
C TYR A 474 -6.91 -15.35 20.99
N GLU A 475 -6.49 -14.17 21.41
CA GLU A 475 -6.82 -13.62 22.72
C GLU A 475 -8.33 -13.34 22.85
N ASN A 476 -8.91 -12.79 21.78
CA ASN A 476 -10.33 -12.49 21.68
C ASN A 476 -10.78 -12.40 20.20
N LYS A 477 -12.04 -12.02 19.96
CA LYS A 477 -12.58 -11.92 18.59
C LYS A 477 -11.96 -10.78 17.78
N GLN A 478 -11.57 -9.67 18.40
CA GLN A 478 -10.87 -8.61 17.70
C GLN A 478 -9.48 -9.09 17.24
N ASP A 479 -8.76 -9.82 18.08
CA ASP A 479 -7.51 -10.47 17.69
C ASP A 479 -7.70 -11.42 16.50
N ALA A 480 -8.79 -12.21 16.49
CA ALA A 480 -9.11 -13.06 15.35
C ALA A 480 -9.28 -12.27 14.05
N ILE A 481 -10.06 -11.18 14.09
CA ILE A 481 -10.29 -10.32 12.93
C ILE A 481 -8.98 -9.69 12.45
N ILE A 482 -8.26 -9.05 13.35
CA ILE A 482 -7.02 -8.33 12.98
C ILE A 482 -5.93 -9.31 12.55
N THR A 483 -5.79 -10.46 13.17
CA THR A 483 -4.82 -11.48 12.75
C THR A 483 -5.11 -11.99 11.35
N GLN A 484 -6.37 -12.28 11.00
CA GLN A 484 -6.72 -12.75 9.66
C GLN A 484 -6.57 -11.63 8.61
N LYS A 485 -6.86 -10.39 8.96
CA LYS A 485 -6.59 -9.21 8.13
C LYS A 485 -5.09 -9.01 7.93
N TRP A 486 -4.30 -9.15 8.98
CA TRP A 486 -2.84 -9.09 8.95
C TRP A 486 -2.23 -10.20 8.06
N LEU A 487 -2.78 -11.43 8.08
CA LEU A 487 -2.39 -12.52 7.17
C LEU A 487 -2.78 -12.21 5.72
N HIS A 488 -3.93 -11.58 5.49
CA HIS A 488 -4.32 -11.11 4.15
C HIS A 488 -3.34 -10.06 3.61
N PHE A 489 -2.88 -9.15 4.46
CA PHE A 489 -1.95 -8.09 4.09
C PHE A 489 -0.47 -8.52 4.04
N ALA A 490 -0.13 -9.69 4.58
CA ALA A 490 1.24 -10.06 4.94
C ALA A 490 2.30 -9.72 3.88
N ILE A 491 2.00 -9.99 2.60
CA ILE A 491 2.95 -9.73 1.51
C ILE A 491 2.56 -8.48 0.70
N THR A 492 1.28 -8.18 0.60
CA THR A 492 0.79 -7.16 -0.34
C THR A 492 0.59 -5.77 0.25
N ALA A 493 0.32 -5.68 1.56
CA ALA A 493 -0.05 -4.44 2.21
C ALA A 493 0.47 -4.31 3.66
N SER A 494 1.76 -4.57 3.87
CA SER A 494 2.41 -4.52 5.20
C SER A 494 2.21 -3.19 5.93
N ARG A 495 2.00 -2.09 5.21
CA ARG A 495 1.73 -0.77 5.76
C ARG A 495 0.41 -0.75 6.54
N GLU A 496 -0.64 -1.32 5.97
CA GLU A 496 -1.94 -1.45 6.64
C GLU A 496 -1.85 -2.38 7.85
N ALA A 497 -1.08 -3.47 7.74
CA ALA A 497 -0.79 -4.37 8.85
C ALA A 497 -0.07 -3.66 10.01
N TRP A 498 0.88 -2.77 9.72
CA TRP A 498 1.57 -1.97 10.73
C TRP A 498 0.64 -0.91 11.37
N SER A 499 -0.25 -0.30 10.60
CA SER A 499 -1.24 0.63 11.12
C SER A 499 -2.23 -0.08 12.07
N ASP A 500 -2.73 -1.25 11.70
CA ASP A 500 -3.61 -2.03 12.57
C ASP A 500 -2.91 -2.47 13.87
N LEU A 501 -1.65 -2.87 13.80
CA LEU A 501 -0.86 -3.22 14.99
C LEU A 501 -0.74 -2.04 15.96
N ARG A 502 -0.39 -0.85 15.47
CA ARG A 502 -0.26 0.35 16.31
C ARG A 502 -1.60 0.81 16.90
N ARG A 503 -2.68 0.61 16.14
CA ARG A 503 -4.03 1.00 16.55
C ARG A 503 -4.64 0.05 17.58
N THR A 504 -4.44 -1.25 17.42
CA THR A 504 -5.16 -2.29 18.19
C THR A 504 -4.27 -3.03 19.19
N GLY A 505 -2.98 -3.14 18.91
CA GLY A 505 -2.05 -4.03 19.59
C GLY A 505 -2.13 -5.48 19.11
N TYR A 506 -2.91 -5.77 18.05
CA TYR A 506 -3.05 -7.09 17.46
C TYR A 506 -2.33 -7.19 16.11
N PRO A 507 -1.85 -8.39 15.72
CA PRO A 507 -2.02 -9.71 16.35
C PRO A 507 -1.38 -9.81 17.73
N SER A 508 -2.06 -10.50 18.67
CA SER A 508 -1.50 -10.74 20.01
C SER A 508 -0.26 -11.63 19.96
N GLY A 509 0.60 -11.53 20.96
CA GLY A 509 1.78 -12.39 21.10
C GLY A 509 2.87 -12.16 20.04
N LEU A 510 2.87 -11.01 19.35
CA LEU A 510 4.05 -10.54 18.62
C LEU A 510 5.11 -10.11 19.63
N VAL A 511 6.33 -10.64 19.49
CA VAL A 511 7.44 -10.32 20.40
C VAL A 511 8.45 -9.47 19.65
N PHE A 512 8.79 -8.35 20.26
CA PHE A 512 9.81 -7.44 19.74
C PHE A 512 11.00 -7.48 20.70
N PRO A 513 12.19 -7.90 20.24
CA PRO A 513 13.38 -7.92 21.08
C PRO A 513 13.78 -6.49 21.45
N GLU A 514 14.38 -6.32 22.62
CA GLU A 514 15.04 -5.05 22.95
C GLU A 514 16.21 -4.83 21.99
N VAL A 515 16.16 -3.73 21.26
CA VAL A 515 17.26 -3.33 20.37
C VAL A 515 18.11 -2.29 21.08
N ALA A 516 19.38 -2.61 21.23
CA ALA A 516 20.37 -1.63 21.67
C ALA A 516 20.58 -0.61 20.55
N GLY A 517 19.97 0.56 20.64
CA GLY A 517 20.10 1.59 19.60
C GLY A 517 19.11 2.74 19.73
N THR A 518 19.09 3.59 18.72
CA THR A 518 18.33 4.84 18.71
C THR A 518 16.88 4.69 18.21
N ILE A 519 16.51 3.52 17.70
CA ILE A 519 15.17 3.25 17.19
C ILE A 519 14.45 2.25 18.09
N PRO A 520 13.23 2.53 18.54
CA PRO A 520 12.47 1.61 19.37
C PRO A 520 12.10 0.34 18.59
N ASN A 521 11.74 -0.71 19.32
CA ASN A 521 11.35 -2.00 18.75
C ASN A 521 10.21 -1.90 17.76
N VAL A 522 9.22 -1.06 18.07
CA VAL A 522 8.16 -0.66 17.13
C VAL A 522 8.05 0.85 17.22
N PRO A 523 8.46 1.58 16.19
CA PRO A 523 8.26 3.03 16.18
C PRO A 523 6.77 3.34 16.04
N ASP A 524 6.32 4.35 16.75
CA ASP A 524 4.95 4.86 16.63
C ASP A 524 4.76 5.62 15.32
N ARG A 525 5.84 6.24 14.81
CA ARG A 525 5.90 6.96 13.54
C ARG A 525 7.33 6.97 13.00
N TRP A 526 7.50 7.48 11.79
CA TRP A 526 8.80 7.81 11.24
C TRP A 526 9.12 9.30 11.38
N LYS A 527 10.41 9.64 11.42
CA LYS A 527 10.85 11.04 11.43
C LYS A 527 10.68 11.68 10.07
N TYR A 528 10.50 12.98 10.04
CA TYR A 528 10.44 13.74 8.80
C TYR A 528 11.75 13.60 7.99
N PRO A 529 11.68 13.70 6.65
CA PRO A 529 12.88 13.78 5.82
C PRO A 529 13.77 14.94 6.23
N THR A 530 15.07 14.76 6.09
CA THR A 530 16.05 15.82 6.42
C THR A 530 15.83 17.08 5.60
N THR A 531 15.29 16.97 4.40
CA THR A 531 14.90 18.11 3.54
C THR A 531 13.88 19.02 4.20
N GLU A 532 12.95 18.49 5.00
CA GLU A 532 12.01 19.30 5.77
C GLU A 532 12.72 20.13 6.84
N MET A 533 13.66 19.51 7.56
CA MET A 533 14.45 20.21 8.59
C MET A 533 15.29 21.35 7.99
N ASP A 534 15.83 21.14 6.80
CA ASP A 534 16.75 22.07 6.14
C ASP A 534 16.04 23.21 5.38
N TYR A 535 14.86 22.93 4.80
CA TYR A 535 14.24 23.86 3.84
C TYR A 535 12.86 24.37 4.24
N ASN A 536 12.10 23.67 5.11
CA ASN A 536 10.79 24.16 5.53
C ASN A 536 10.90 25.05 6.78
N PRO A 537 10.66 26.37 6.70
CA PRO A 537 10.78 27.26 7.85
C PRO A 537 9.78 26.95 8.97
N TYR A 538 8.73 26.19 8.68
CA TYR A 538 7.72 25.76 9.65
C TYR A 538 8.07 24.45 10.39
N TYR A 539 9.17 23.78 10.02
CA TYR A 539 9.63 22.58 10.73
C TYR A 539 9.83 22.82 12.24
N LYS A 540 10.26 24.04 12.62
CA LYS A 540 10.39 24.45 14.03
C LYS A 540 9.11 24.25 14.86
N ASP A 541 7.93 24.27 14.22
CA ASP A 541 6.64 24.15 14.91
C ASP A 541 6.31 22.70 15.28
N VAL A 542 6.94 21.72 14.62
CA VAL A 542 6.75 20.28 14.82
C VAL A 542 8.01 19.54 15.28
N GLN A 543 9.16 20.19 15.40
CA GLN A 543 10.44 19.56 15.71
C GLN A 543 10.46 18.79 17.04
N ASN A 544 9.65 19.21 18.02
CA ASN A 544 9.56 18.54 19.32
C ASN A 544 8.76 17.23 19.25
N GLU A 545 7.89 17.09 18.25
CA GLU A 545 7.08 15.91 18.00
C GLU A 545 7.77 14.96 16.99
N ASP A 546 8.88 15.40 16.35
CA ASP A 546 9.61 14.62 15.37
C ASP A 546 10.49 13.55 16.04
N THR A 547 9.83 12.57 16.65
CA THR A 547 10.46 11.44 17.32
C THR A 547 9.86 10.13 16.85
N TYR A 548 10.55 9.02 17.08
CA TYR A 548 9.99 7.68 16.84
C TYR A 548 8.94 7.26 17.87
N TYR A 549 8.79 8.00 18.97
CA TYR A 549 7.95 7.65 20.10
C TYR A 549 6.68 8.51 20.19
N THR A 550 6.54 9.50 19.35
CA THR A 550 5.35 10.34 19.27
C THR A 550 4.23 9.54 18.63
N LYS A 551 3.20 9.20 19.40
CA LYS A 551 2.06 8.45 18.89
C LYS A 551 1.25 9.27 17.90
N LEU A 552 0.72 8.59 16.90
CA LEU A 552 -0.30 9.16 16.04
C LEU A 552 -1.62 9.27 16.83
N PHE A 553 -2.44 10.24 16.49
CA PHE A 553 -3.68 10.55 17.22
C PHE A 553 -4.67 9.38 17.34
N TRP A 554 -4.61 8.42 16.44
CA TRP A 554 -5.43 7.21 16.45
C TRP A 554 -4.71 5.99 17.05
N ALA A 555 -3.41 6.05 17.34
CA ALA A 555 -2.64 4.94 17.85
C ALA A 555 -2.88 4.72 19.36
N LYS A 556 -2.88 3.41 19.78
CA LYS A 556 -3.14 2.97 21.17
C LYS A 556 -1.99 3.28 22.14
#